data_e9ed137b541dc2cc09fb93ba7096747e
#
_entry.id   e9ed137b541dc2cc09fb93ba7096747e
#
_cell.length_a   1.000
_cell.length_b   1.000
_cell.length_c   1.000
_cell.angle_alpha   90.00
_cell.angle_beta   90.00
_cell.angle_gamma   90.00
#
_symmetry.space_group_name_H-M   'P 1'
#
loop_
_entity.id
_entity.type
_entity.pdbx_description
1 polymer ?
#
loop_
_entity_poly.entity_id
_entity_poly.type
_entity_poly.pdbx_seq_one_letter_code
_entity_poly.pdbx_strand_id
1 'polypeptide(L)'
;QRSAYGNASKEIAELSGKLKEAEQKEEEAADELKAAEEALEAIPPLEAKVKELDAVKGALASGAVLKDLETLYAKDKKLSTEKQLGLAGIRMLTNGSKDPSTVEAFNKALEMTDWKGQQKVICAAQKALAASGEKVKVMAECAADAPEEKGGKDAKDAKSEKEDPKGKKDAHGKDAKGGKPEEKHAVHWDYEGEMGPENWGKEFPTCGKGKSQSPLNIKGPFEKVRFSVVPDYKPGPLKILNNGHTIQVNVVPGSKIRIDGKAFDLLQFHFHRPSEEHINGKPSAMVIHFVHKNEAGELAVLGVLLQEGNENPGIKTLWSYAPPKEGPEVAPDNVAFNPSNLLPREMEFFHYDGSLTTPPCTEKVKFFILKSQVNISKEQVTQFPFKMNARPVQPLNKRKIFTN
;
A
#
# COMPACT_ATOMS: atom_id res chain seq x y z
N GLN A 1 -46.67 22.00 -44.11
CA GLN A 1 -47.17 21.45 -42.82
C GLN A 1 -46.75 20.01 -42.58
N ARG A 2 -46.75 19.06 -43.55
CA ARG A 2 -46.33 17.65 -43.35
C ARG A 2 -44.87 17.49 -43.00
N SER A 3 -43.98 18.34 -43.48
CA SER A 3 -42.50 18.28 -43.17
C SER A 3 -42.19 18.71 -41.72
N ALA A 4 -42.91 19.70 -41.19
CA ALA A 4 -42.73 20.17 -39.82
C ALA A 4 -43.19 19.13 -38.77
N TYR A 5 -44.26 18.39 -39.05
CA TYR A 5 -44.74 17.30 -38.20
C TYR A 5 -43.77 16.12 -38.17
N GLY A 6 -43.12 15.80 -39.33
CA GLY A 6 -42.14 14.73 -39.39
C GLY A 6 -40.85 15.01 -38.59
N ASN A 7 -40.41 16.27 -38.55
CA ASN A 7 -39.24 16.70 -37.76
C ASN A 7 -39.56 16.72 -36.25
N ALA A 8 -40.71 17.24 -35.86
CA ALA A 8 -41.14 17.24 -34.46
C ALA A 8 -41.28 15.80 -33.89
N SER A 9 -41.82 14.87 -34.70
CA SER A 9 -41.93 13.45 -34.28
C SER A 9 -40.58 12.79 -34.07
N LYS A 10 -39.56 13.11 -34.87
CA LYS A 10 -38.18 12.61 -34.70
C LYS A 10 -37.53 13.20 -33.43
N GLU A 11 -37.71 14.47 -33.19
CA GLU A 11 -37.17 15.16 -32.01
C GLU A 11 -37.77 14.65 -30.71
N ILE A 12 -39.08 14.37 -30.71
CA ILE A 12 -39.78 13.75 -29.57
C ILE A 12 -39.21 12.32 -29.31
N ALA A 13 -38.97 11.52 -30.35
CA ALA A 13 -38.40 10.18 -30.19
C ALA A 13 -36.98 10.21 -29.64
N GLU A 14 -36.14 11.17 -30.07
CA GLU A 14 -34.80 11.37 -29.57
C GLU A 14 -34.77 11.84 -28.11
N LEU A 15 -35.65 12.79 -27.76
CA LEU A 15 -35.77 13.25 -26.37
C LEU A 15 -36.30 12.16 -25.44
N SER A 16 -37.24 11.33 -25.92
CA SER A 16 -37.73 10.17 -25.16
C SER A 16 -36.64 9.11 -24.94
N GLY A 17 -35.74 8.91 -25.90
CA GLY A 17 -34.57 8.06 -25.73
C GLY A 17 -33.61 8.60 -24.68
N LYS A 18 -33.29 9.90 -24.73
CA LYS A 18 -32.43 10.58 -23.74
C LYS A 18 -33.04 10.57 -22.34
N LEU A 19 -34.35 10.67 -22.22
CA LEU A 19 -35.06 10.60 -20.94
C LEU A 19 -34.88 9.19 -20.31
N LYS A 20 -35.10 8.14 -21.08
CA LYS A 20 -34.89 6.76 -20.59
C LYS A 20 -33.47 6.48 -20.15
N GLU A 21 -32.46 6.98 -20.90
CA GLU A 21 -31.06 6.86 -20.49
C GLU A 21 -30.74 7.64 -19.19
N ALA A 22 -31.40 8.78 -18.99
CA ALA A 22 -31.27 9.58 -17.77
C ALA A 22 -31.92 8.88 -16.57
N GLU A 23 -33.12 8.31 -16.74
CA GLU A 23 -33.84 7.54 -15.73
C GLU A 23 -33.03 6.31 -15.29
N GLN A 24 -32.42 5.59 -16.24
CA GLN A 24 -31.55 4.44 -15.92
C GLN A 24 -30.31 4.86 -15.12
N LYS A 25 -29.67 5.98 -15.46
CA LYS A 25 -28.52 6.51 -14.73
C LYS A 25 -28.88 6.99 -13.33
N GLU A 26 -30.09 7.49 -13.13
CA GLU A 26 -30.62 7.89 -11.83
C GLU A 26 -30.82 6.66 -10.93
N GLU A 27 -31.35 5.56 -11.47
CA GLU A 27 -31.52 4.28 -10.76
C GLU A 27 -30.16 3.67 -10.37
N GLU A 28 -29.19 3.64 -11.31
CA GLU A 28 -27.80 3.17 -11.03
C GLU A 28 -27.12 4.02 -9.94
N ALA A 29 -27.31 5.35 -9.96
CA ALA A 29 -26.75 6.24 -8.96
C ALA A 29 -27.41 6.06 -7.57
N ALA A 30 -28.71 5.75 -7.53
CA ALA A 30 -29.42 5.46 -6.30
C ALA A 30 -28.93 4.16 -5.64
N ASP A 31 -28.66 3.12 -6.44
CA ASP A 31 -28.09 1.87 -5.95
C ASP A 31 -26.65 2.03 -5.43
N GLU A 32 -25.83 2.84 -6.12
CA GLU A 32 -24.47 3.17 -5.66
C GLU A 32 -24.50 3.96 -4.34
N LEU A 33 -25.45 4.90 -4.20
CA LEU A 33 -25.61 5.67 -2.97
C LEU A 33 -26.00 4.78 -1.80
N LYS A 34 -26.95 3.87 -2.00
CA LYS A 34 -27.38 2.92 -0.98
C LYS A 34 -26.23 2.00 -0.54
N ALA A 35 -25.46 1.47 -1.49
CA ALA A 35 -24.28 0.67 -1.18
C ALA A 35 -23.21 1.45 -0.40
N ALA A 36 -23.04 2.74 -0.69
CA ALA A 36 -22.14 3.62 0.03
C ALA A 36 -22.64 3.92 1.46
N GLU A 37 -23.93 4.10 1.66
CA GLU A 37 -24.54 4.30 2.98
C GLU A 37 -24.40 3.04 3.86
N GLU A 38 -24.67 1.84 3.31
CA GLU A 38 -24.46 0.57 4.01
C GLU A 38 -22.98 0.35 4.40
N ALA A 39 -22.05 0.73 3.51
CA ALA A 39 -20.61 0.67 3.82
C ALA A 39 -20.21 1.67 4.92
N LEU A 40 -20.84 2.85 4.95
CA LEU A 40 -20.59 3.89 5.96
C LEU A 40 -21.07 3.46 7.35
N GLU A 41 -22.20 2.75 7.44
CA GLU A 41 -22.72 2.22 8.70
C GLU A 41 -21.80 1.13 9.30
N ALA A 42 -21.01 0.44 8.49
CA ALA A 42 -20.07 -0.59 8.94
C ALA A 42 -18.76 -0.02 9.51
N ILE A 43 -18.44 1.25 9.29
CA ILE A 43 -17.17 1.87 9.71
C ILE A 43 -17.02 1.97 11.23
N PRO A 44 -17.99 2.50 12.01
CA PRO A 44 -17.83 2.64 13.46
C PRO A 44 -17.56 1.33 14.22
N PRO A 45 -18.23 0.21 13.90
CA PRO A 45 -17.92 -1.08 14.50
C PRO A 45 -16.51 -1.58 14.17
N LEU A 46 -16.01 -1.32 12.96
CA LEU A 46 -14.65 -1.68 12.56
C LEU A 46 -13.60 -0.82 13.26
N GLU A 47 -13.82 0.47 13.39
CA GLU A 47 -12.95 1.39 14.14
C GLU A 47 -12.84 1.01 15.62
N ALA A 48 -13.97 0.67 16.26
CA ALA A 48 -13.97 0.17 17.63
C ALA A 48 -13.14 -1.11 17.77
N LYS A 49 -13.27 -2.03 16.83
CA LYS A 49 -12.52 -3.30 16.81
C LYS A 49 -11.03 -3.11 16.56
N VAL A 50 -10.64 -2.16 15.71
CA VAL A 50 -9.25 -1.76 15.50
C VAL A 50 -8.66 -1.20 16.79
N LYS A 51 -9.38 -0.34 17.49
CA LYS A 51 -8.94 0.23 18.77
C LYS A 51 -8.76 -0.83 19.86
N GLU A 52 -9.64 -1.81 19.92
CA GLU A 52 -9.50 -2.97 20.81
C GLU A 52 -8.25 -3.80 20.45
N LEU A 53 -8.02 -4.06 19.18
CA LEU A 53 -6.85 -4.79 18.70
C LEU A 53 -5.54 -4.05 19.00
N ASP A 54 -5.51 -2.73 18.86
CA ASP A 54 -4.34 -1.90 19.20
C ASP A 54 -4.06 -1.91 20.71
N ALA A 55 -5.10 -1.89 21.55
CA ALA A 55 -4.95 -2.02 22.99
C ALA A 55 -4.39 -3.41 23.39
N VAL A 56 -4.89 -4.47 22.77
CA VAL A 56 -4.38 -5.85 22.96
C VAL A 56 -2.93 -5.95 22.51
N LYS A 57 -2.58 -5.39 21.34
CA LYS A 57 -1.22 -5.35 20.83
C LYS A 57 -0.27 -4.60 21.75
N GLY A 58 -0.70 -3.47 22.30
CA GLY A 58 0.07 -2.71 23.30
C GLY A 58 0.30 -3.51 24.59
N ALA A 59 -0.72 -4.20 25.09
CA ALA A 59 -0.61 -5.06 26.27
C ALA A 59 0.33 -6.26 26.03
N LEU A 60 0.29 -6.87 24.85
CA LEU A 60 1.21 -7.94 24.46
C LEU A 60 2.66 -7.45 24.37
N ALA A 61 2.88 -6.29 23.76
CA ALA A 61 4.22 -5.71 23.61
C ALA A 61 4.86 -5.29 24.94
N SER A 62 4.06 -5.04 25.98
CA SER A 62 4.58 -4.71 27.32
C SER A 62 5.20 -5.88 28.08
N GLY A 63 5.01 -7.13 27.59
CA GLY A 63 5.45 -8.34 28.25
C GLY A 63 4.67 -8.75 29.50
N ALA A 64 3.75 -7.90 30.00
CA ALA A 64 2.95 -8.20 31.19
C ALA A 64 2.07 -9.43 30.98
N VAL A 65 1.38 -9.51 29.84
CA VAL A 65 0.52 -10.64 29.49
C VAL A 65 1.31 -11.95 29.40
N LEU A 66 2.51 -11.92 28.83
CA LEU A 66 3.40 -13.08 28.74
C LEU A 66 3.75 -13.61 30.14
N LYS A 67 4.17 -12.71 31.03
CA LYS A 67 4.54 -13.06 32.42
C LYS A 67 3.37 -13.67 33.19
N ASP A 68 2.16 -13.12 33.01
CA ASP A 68 0.97 -13.62 33.69
C ASP A 68 0.59 -15.00 33.18
N LEU A 69 0.64 -15.23 31.84
CA LEU A 69 0.38 -16.53 31.23
C LEU A 69 1.44 -17.58 31.59
N GLU A 70 2.71 -17.20 31.62
CA GLU A 70 3.78 -18.09 32.07
C GLU A 70 3.60 -18.49 33.54
N THR A 71 3.17 -17.55 34.39
CA THR A 71 2.87 -17.83 35.80
C THR A 71 1.64 -18.74 35.95
N LEU A 72 0.61 -18.53 35.16
CA LEU A 72 -0.61 -19.32 35.15
C LEU A 72 -0.34 -20.76 34.68
N TYR A 73 0.48 -20.91 33.63
CA TYR A 73 0.78 -22.20 33.00
C TYR A 73 1.93 -22.96 33.67
N ALA A 74 2.75 -22.29 34.48
CA ALA A 74 3.83 -22.96 35.23
C ALA A 74 3.36 -24.10 36.13
N LYS A 75 2.10 -24.06 36.56
CA LYS A 75 1.45 -25.09 37.40
C LYS A 75 0.82 -26.22 36.60
N ASP A 76 0.69 -26.05 35.29
CA ASP A 76 0.03 -27.06 34.43
C ASP A 76 1.09 -28.02 33.90
N LYS A 77 1.06 -29.27 34.45
CA LYS A 77 2.05 -30.32 34.10
C LYS A 77 1.92 -30.82 32.65
N LYS A 78 0.80 -30.55 31.96
CA LYS A 78 0.56 -30.99 30.59
C LYS A 78 -0.25 -29.92 29.82
N LEU A 79 0.43 -28.94 29.26
CA LEU A 79 -0.20 -27.96 28.39
C LEU A 79 -0.69 -28.61 27.08
N SER A 80 -1.90 -28.27 26.64
CA SER A 80 -2.40 -28.68 25.31
C SER A 80 -1.60 -27.95 24.21
N THR A 81 -1.60 -28.50 22.99
CA THR A 81 -0.94 -27.90 21.83
C THR A 81 -1.42 -26.46 21.59
N GLU A 82 -2.72 -26.20 21.73
CA GLU A 82 -3.30 -24.88 21.58
C GLU A 82 -2.69 -23.87 22.56
N LYS A 83 -2.59 -24.22 23.84
CA LYS A 83 -1.97 -23.37 24.86
C LYS A 83 -0.47 -23.15 24.59
N GLN A 84 0.24 -24.15 24.11
CA GLN A 84 1.66 -24.06 23.79
C GLN A 84 1.91 -23.19 22.55
N LEU A 85 1.10 -23.33 21.50
CA LEU A 85 1.14 -22.48 20.31
C LEU A 85 0.77 -21.04 20.65
N GLY A 86 -0.25 -20.85 21.49
CA GLY A 86 -0.63 -19.52 21.99
C GLY A 86 0.53 -18.84 22.74
N LEU A 87 1.18 -19.56 23.64
CA LEU A 87 2.33 -19.07 24.40
C LEU A 87 3.52 -18.76 23.49
N ALA A 88 3.84 -19.61 22.52
CA ALA A 88 4.86 -19.37 21.52
C ALA A 88 4.58 -18.13 20.67
N GLY A 89 3.30 -17.95 20.24
CA GLY A 89 2.86 -16.78 19.51
C GLY A 89 3.02 -15.47 20.32
N ILE A 90 2.64 -15.51 21.60
CA ILE A 90 2.79 -14.34 22.48
C ILE A 90 4.27 -14.02 22.73
N ARG A 91 5.13 -15.03 22.95
CA ARG A 91 6.56 -14.85 23.05
C ARG A 91 7.16 -14.24 21.80
N MET A 92 6.70 -14.69 20.61
CA MET A 92 7.13 -14.11 19.34
C MET A 92 6.78 -12.62 19.21
N LEU A 93 5.58 -12.23 19.69
CA LEU A 93 5.14 -10.83 19.69
C LEU A 93 5.87 -9.96 20.72
N THR A 94 6.25 -10.55 21.86
CA THR A 94 6.90 -9.86 22.98
C THR A 94 8.41 -9.77 22.83
N ASN A 95 9.05 -10.89 22.56
CA ASN A 95 10.51 -11.05 22.57
C ASN A 95 11.14 -11.09 21.18
N GLY A 96 10.31 -11.21 20.14
CA GLY A 96 10.74 -11.36 18.76
C GLY A 96 11.02 -12.80 18.34
N SER A 97 11.10 -13.02 17.03
CA SER A 97 11.28 -14.34 16.42
C SER A 97 12.67 -14.96 16.68
N LYS A 98 13.67 -14.15 17.03
CA LYS A 98 15.03 -14.58 17.29
C LYS A 98 15.29 -15.00 18.74
N ASP A 99 14.33 -14.84 19.64
CA ASP A 99 14.44 -15.30 21.02
C ASP A 99 14.45 -16.83 21.06
N PRO A 100 15.51 -17.46 21.61
CA PRO A 100 15.62 -18.92 21.70
C PRO A 100 14.44 -19.57 22.40
N SER A 101 13.85 -18.92 23.40
CA SER A 101 12.68 -19.43 24.13
C SER A 101 11.42 -19.47 23.26
N THR A 102 11.31 -18.58 22.27
CA THR A 102 10.24 -18.56 21.26
C THR A 102 10.34 -19.76 20.33
N VAL A 103 11.55 -20.01 19.80
CA VAL A 103 11.84 -21.12 18.89
C VAL A 103 11.65 -22.46 19.60
N GLU A 104 12.15 -22.59 20.84
CA GLU A 104 11.97 -23.79 21.67
C GLU A 104 10.50 -24.09 21.94
N ALA A 105 9.72 -23.10 22.35
CA ALA A 105 8.29 -23.25 22.63
C ALA A 105 7.51 -23.66 21.37
N PHE A 106 7.87 -23.11 20.20
CA PHE A 106 7.26 -23.50 18.93
C PHE A 106 7.60 -24.93 18.53
N ASN A 107 8.87 -25.31 18.58
CA ASN A 107 9.32 -26.67 18.24
C ASN A 107 8.68 -27.71 19.18
N LYS A 108 8.55 -27.37 20.46
CA LYS A 108 7.88 -28.24 21.45
C LYS A 108 6.39 -28.40 21.14
N ALA A 109 5.70 -27.34 20.69
CA ALA A 109 4.30 -27.42 20.25
C ALA A 109 4.14 -28.35 19.04
N LEU A 110 5.10 -28.40 18.12
CA LEU A 110 5.10 -29.27 16.94
C LEU A 110 5.31 -30.75 17.27
N GLU A 111 5.86 -31.09 18.44
CA GLU A 111 6.03 -32.47 18.89
C GLU A 111 4.72 -33.09 19.41
N MET A 112 3.70 -32.28 19.60
CA MET A 112 2.38 -32.74 20.09
C MET A 112 1.54 -33.29 18.94
N THR A 113 0.66 -34.24 19.26
CA THR A 113 -0.10 -34.99 18.24
C THR A 113 -1.48 -34.41 17.91
N ASP A 114 -1.94 -33.41 18.66
CA ASP A 114 -3.29 -32.83 18.55
C ASP A 114 -3.35 -31.52 17.74
N TRP A 115 -2.30 -31.21 16.96
CA TRP A 115 -2.17 -29.97 16.19
C TRP A 115 -3.00 -29.91 14.88
N LYS A 116 -3.63 -31.02 14.47
CA LYS A 116 -4.33 -31.11 13.15
C LYS A 116 -5.36 -30.01 12.88
N GLY A 117 -6.00 -29.48 13.92
CA GLY A 117 -6.94 -28.37 13.81
C GLY A 117 -6.27 -26.98 13.67
N GLN A 118 -4.94 -26.88 13.89
CA GLN A 118 -4.17 -25.63 13.95
C GLN A 118 -3.18 -25.48 12.79
N GLN A 119 -3.30 -26.29 11.73
CA GLN A 119 -2.33 -26.34 10.61
C GLN A 119 -2.02 -24.98 10.01
N LYS A 120 -3.04 -24.16 9.74
CA LYS A 120 -2.83 -22.81 9.17
C LYS A 120 -2.00 -21.90 10.07
N VAL A 121 -2.24 -21.95 11.38
CA VAL A 121 -1.50 -21.15 12.37
C VAL A 121 -0.06 -21.62 12.46
N ILE A 122 0.17 -22.92 12.48
CA ILE A 122 1.50 -23.54 12.51
C ILE A 122 2.29 -23.20 11.27
N CYS A 123 1.71 -23.32 10.07
CA CYS A 123 2.39 -23.00 8.82
C CYS A 123 2.74 -21.51 8.73
N ALA A 124 1.85 -20.61 9.18
CA ALA A 124 2.14 -19.18 9.24
C ALA A 124 3.29 -18.86 10.22
N ALA A 125 3.30 -19.46 11.40
CA ALA A 125 4.36 -19.29 12.39
C ALA A 125 5.71 -19.86 11.90
N GLN A 126 5.70 -21.04 11.26
CA GLN A 126 6.89 -21.62 10.62
C GLN A 126 7.49 -20.70 9.57
N LYS A 127 6.64 -20.13 8.69
CA LYS A 127 7.06 -19.20 7.65
C LYS A 127 7.68 -17.93 8.24
N ALA A 128 7.09 -17.39 9.30
CA ALA A 128 7.61 -16.22 10.00
C ALA A 128 8.97 -16.49 10.68
N LEU A 129 9.12 -17.62 11.37
CA LEU A 129 10.37 -18.02 12.02
C LEU A 129 11.47 -18.35 11.00
N ALA A 130 11.14 -19.05 9.91
CA ALA A 130 12.09 -19.33 8.83
C ALA A 130 12.58 -18.05 8.15
N ALA A 131 11.68 -17.06 7.93
CA ALA A 131 12.04 -15.76 7.37
C ALA A 131 13.00 -14.96 8.27
N SER A 132 13.03 -15.21 9.57
CA SER A 132 13.99 -14.61 10.52
C SER A 132 15.36 -15.32 10.56
N GLY A 133 15.55 -16.38 9.76
CA GLY A 133 16.80 -17.16 9.70
C GLY A 133 16.94 -18.24 10.77
N GLU A 134 15.87 -18.50 11.54
CA GLU A 134 15.88 -19.51 12.60
C GLU A 134 15.67 -20.93 12.06
N LYS A 135 16.39 -21.89 12.65
CA LYS A 135 16.24 -23.31 12.33
C LYS A 135 15.00 -23.87 13.02
N VAL A 136 13.89 -23.89 12.30
CA VAL A 136 12.64 -24.52 12.76
C VAL A 136 12.43 -25.85 12.07
N LYS A 137 11.78 -26.80 12.79
CA LYS A 137 11.38 -28.07 12.23
C LYS A 137 10.27 -27.84 11.21
N VAL A 138 10.58 -28.07 9.93
CA VAL A 138 9.62 -27.89 8.85
C VAL A 138 8.67 -29.09 8.79
N MET A 139 7.36 -28.84 8.80
CA MET A 139 6.35 -29.87 8.60
C MET A 139 6.09 -30.06 7.10
N ALA A 140 5.99 -31.32 6.68
CA ALA A 140 5.77 -31.67 5.28
C ALA A 140 4.47 -31.03 4.72
N GLU A 141 3.44 -30.89 5.55
CA GLU A 141 2.16 -30.30 5.21
C GLU A 141 2.23 -28.79 4.97
N CYS A 142 3.28 -28.12 5.44
CA CYS A 142 3.52 -26.69 5.19
C CYS A 142 4.43 -26.43 3.97
N ALA A 143 5.04 -27.48 3.40
CA ALA A 143 5.94 -27.37 2.26
C ALA A 143 5.21 -27.17 0.91
N ALA A 144 3.90 -27.43 0.85
CA ALA A 144 3.11 -27.29 -0.37
C ALA A 144 2.92 -25.85 -0.86
N ASP A 145 3.25 -24.84 -0.03
CA ASP A 145 3.15 -23.40 -0.35
C ASP A 145 4.52 -22.70 -0.51
N ALA A 146 5.61 -23.44 -0.69
CA ALA A 146 6.92 -22.85 -0.94
C ALA A 146 7.12 -22.58 -2.44
N PRO A 147 7.60 -21.37 -2.85
CA PRO A 147 7.93 -21.11 -4.24
C PRO A 147 9.11 -22.01 -4.68
N GLU A 148 8.96 -22.68 -5.81
CA GLU A 148 10.00 -23.52 -6.42
C GLU A 148 11.27 -22.72 -6.71
N GLU A 149 12.35 -23.01 -5.99
CA GLU A 149 13.71 -22.64 -6.40
C GLU A 149 14.13 -23.51 -7.59
N LYS A 150 14.22 -22.93 -8.79
CA LYS A 150 14.84 -23.53 -9.97
C LYS A 150 16.37 -23.52 -9.79
N GLY A 151 16.91 -24.61 -9.30
CA GLY A 151 18.33 -24.93 -9.37
C GLY A 151 18.55 -26.09 -10.34
N GLY A 152 19.21 -25.80 -11.47
CA GLY A 152 19.50 -26.82 -12.48
C GLY A 152 20.70 -27.70 -12.12
N LYS A 153 20.66 -28.93 -12.62
CA LYS A 153 21.73 -29.61 -13.40
C LYS A 153 21.40 -31.08 -13.70
N ASP A 154 21.38 -31.34 -15.01
CA ASP A 154 21.91 -32.50 -15.75
C ASP A 154 21.86 -33.93 -15.15
N ALA A 155 21.14 -34.86 -15.80
CA ALA A 155 21.70 -35.83 -16.76
C ALA A 155 20.80 -37.07 -16.94
N LYS A 156 20.52 -37.32 -18.23
CA LYS A 156 20.51 -38.59 -18.97
C LYS A 156 19.52 -39.73 -18.72
N ASP A 157 18.77 -39.94 -19.85
CA ASP A 157 18.45 -41.22 -20.53
C ASP A 157 17.58 -42.28 -19.85
N ALA A 158 16.36 -42.48 -20.42
CA ALA A 158 16.06 -43.68 -21.17
C ALA A 158 14.59 -43.75 -21.66
N LYS A 159 14.46 -44.11 -22.94
CA LYS A 159 13.33 -44.43 -23.79
C LYS A 159 12.27 -45.38 -23.19
N SER A 160 10.99 -45.18 -23.59
CA SER A 160 10.20 -46.05 -24.50
C SER A 160 8.74 -45.57 -24.50
N GLU A 161 8.27 -45.10 -25.60
CA GLU A 161 7.41 -45.64 -26.69
C GLU A 161 6.01 -46.12 -26.26
N LYS A 162 5.05 -45.52 -27.01
CA LYS A 162 3.77 -46.00 -27.57
C LYS A 162 2.55 -46.07 -26.65
N GLU A 163 1.36 -45.71 -27.01
CA GLU A 163 0.59 -45.47 -28.25
C GLU A 163 -0.77 -44.84 -27.88
N ASP A 164 -1.28 -43.94 -28.71
CA ASP A 164 -2.69 -43.55 -28.84
C ASP A 164 -3.51 -44.70 -29.44
N PRO A 165 -4.83 -44.81 -29.29
CA PRO A 165 -5.71 -43.99 -30.11
C PRO A 165 -7.16 -43.71 -29.61
N LYS A 166 -7.68 -42.57 -30.08
CA LYS A 166 -9.03 -42.26 -30.60
C LYS A 166 -10.31 -42.84 -30.00
N GLY A 167 -11.27 -41.93 -29.79
CA GLY A 167 -12.68 -42.23 -30.05
C GLY A 167 -13.74 -41.39 -29.40
N LYS A 168 -14.23 -40.38 -30.10
CA LYS A 168 -15.62 -39.90 -30.33
C LYS A 168 -16.65 -39.75 -29.22
N LYS A 169 -17.19 -38.51 -29.10
CA LYS A 169 -18.61 -38.04 -29.19
C LYS A 169 -19.63 -38.69 -28.24
N ASP A 170 -20.39 -37.94 -27.46
CA ASP A 170 -21.55 -37.10 -27.72
C ASP A 170 -22.21 -36.59 -26.42
N ALA A 171 -22.55 -35.30 -26.44
CA ALA A 171 -23.78 -34.60 -26.12
C ALA A 171 -24.53 -34.71 -24.77
N HIS A 172 -24.79 -33.52 -24.23
CA HIS A 172 -25.94 -33.00 -23.47
C HIS A 172 -26.12 -33.33 -21.99
N GLY A 173 -26.12 -32.26 -21.21
CA GLY A 173 -26.69 -32.15 -19.87
C GLY A 173 -26.40 -30.77 -19.27
N LYS A 174 -27.35 -29.87 -19.41
CA LYS A 174 -27.42 -28.61 -18.66
C LYS A 174 -27.57 -28.96 -17.19
N ASP A 175 -26.86 -28.26 -16.28
CA ASP A 175 -27.52 -27.59 -15.15
C ASP A 175 -26.54 -26.79 -14.28
N ALA A 176 -27.02 -25.59 -13.95
CA ALA A 176 -26.83 -24.78 -12.77
C ALA A 176 -25.42 -24.42 -12.26
N LYS A 177 -25.09 -23.20 -12.50
CA LYS A 177 -24.02 -22.39 -11.90
C LYS A 177 -24.21 -22.23 -10.39
N GLY A 178 -23.27 -22.73 -9.61
CA GLY A 178 -22.93 -22.20 -8.29
C GLY A 178 -21.63 -21.41 -8.45
N GLY A 179 -21.70 -20.09 -8.60
CA GLY A 179 -20.53 -19.24 -8.68
C GLY A 179 -19.83 -19.17 -7.31
N LYS A 180 -18.59 -19.63 -7.24
CA LYS A 180 -17.66 -19.21 -6.18
C LYS A 180 -17.40 -17.72 -6.33
N PRO A 181 -17.25 -16.97 -5.20
CA PRO A 181 -16.74 -15.60 -5.29
C PRO A 181 -15.33 -15.66 -5.88
N GLU A 182 -15.13 -15.01 -7.00
CA GLU A 182 -13.78 -14.78 -7.54
C GLU A 182 -13.03 -13.90 -6.54
N GLU A 183 -11.93 -14.42 -6.01
CA GLU A 183 -10.90 -13.60 -5.37
C GLU A 183 -10.45 -12.59 -6.42
N LYS A 184 -10.77 -11.31 -6.22
CA LYS A 184 -10.23 -10.22 -7.02
C LYS A 184 -8.72 -10.21 -6.79
N HIS A 185 -7.97 -10.82 -7.70
CA HIS A 185 -6.53 -10.63 -7.78
C HIS A 185 -6.27 -9.12 -7.85
N ALA A 186 -5.43 -8.60 -6.96
CA ALA A 186 -5.00 -7.22 -7.02
C ALA A 186 -4.40 -6.98 -8.42
N VAL A 187 -5.00 -6.06 -9.19
CA VAL A 187 -4.53 -5.75 -10.54
C VAL A 187 -3.12 -5.18 -10.41
N HIS A 188 -2.16 -5.89 -11.01
CA HIS A 188 -0.77 -5.42 -11.04
C HIS A 188 -0.64 -4.19 -11.96
N TRP A 189 0.20 -3.25 -11.57
CA TRP A 189 0.54 -2.06 -12.35
C TRP A 189 2.04 -1.77 -12.24
N ASP A 190 2.59 -1.00 -13.16
CA ASP A 190 4.01 -0.63 -13.19
C ASP A 190 4.15 0.81 -13.77
N TYR A 191 5.37 1.33 -13.81
CA TYR A 191 5.67 2.63 -14.42
C TYR A 191 6.08 2.50 -15.89
N GLU A 192 6.29 1.30 -16.42
CA GLU A 192 6.72 1.05 -17.79
C GLU A 192 5.90 -0.06 -18.47
N GLY A 193 5.95 -0.12 -19.79
CA GLY A 193 5.34 -1.17 -20.58
C GLY A 193 3.81 -1.18 -20.57
N GLU A 194 3.23 -2.37 -20.79
CA GLU A 194 1.77 -2.53 -20.90
C GLU A 194 1.01 -2.21 -19.63
N MET A 195 1.68 -2.29 -18.47
CA MET A 195 1.13 -1.97 -17.14
C MET A 195 1.46 -0.54 -16.71
N GLY A 196 2.04 0.27 -17.59
CA GLY A 196 2.48 1.64 -17.32
C GLY A 196 1.34 2.66 -17.25
N PRO A 197 1.67 3.93 -16.88
CA PRO A 197 0.70 4.99 -16.58
C PRO A 197 -0.29 5.30 -17.70
N GLU A 198 0.10 5.08 -18.96
CA GLU A 198 -0.76 5.28 -20.13
C GLU A 198 -1.92 4.29 -20.17
N ASN A 199 -1.76 3.13 -19.55
CA ASN A 199 -2.72 2.05 -19.53
C ASN A 199 -3.49 1.91 -18.20
N TRP A 200 -3.07 2.60 -17.14
CA TRP A 200 -3.74 2.51 -15.83
C TRP A 200 -5.25 2.76 -15.89
N GLY A 201 -5.69 3.65 -16.79
CA GLY A 201 -7.12 3.97 -16.96
C GLY A 201 -8.00 2.82 -17.45
N LYS A 202 -7.40 1.71 -17.92
CA LYS A 202 -8.14 0.52 -18.34
C LYS A 202 -8.68 -0.25 -17.14
N GLU A 203 -7.85 -0.41 -16.12
CA GLU A 203 -8.15 -1.17 -14.88
C GLU A 203 -8.60 -0.25 -13.74
N PHE A 204 -8.14 1.00 -13.75
CA PHE A 204 -8.42 2.01 -12.74
C PHE A 204 -9.04 3.23 -13.42
N PRO A 205 -10.36 3.27 -13.59
CA PRO A 205 -11.04 4.31 -14.37
C PRO A 205 -10.71 5.74 -13.93
N THR A 206 -10.50 5.99 -12.65
CA THR A 206 -10.13 7.31 -12.11
C THR A 206 -8.78 7.78 -12.66
N CYS A 207 -7.82 6.88 -12.91
CA CYS A 207 -6.53 7.25 -13.50
C CYS A 207 -6.68 7.82 -14.92
N GLY A 208 -7.65 7.31 -15.70
CA GLY A 208 -7.86 7.76 -17.08
C GLY A 208 -8.90 8.86 -17.24
N LYS A 209 -9.96 8.87 -16.41
CA LYS A 209 -11.12 9.76 -16.55
C LYS A 209 -11.13 10.92 -15.55
N GLY A 210 -10.38 10.83 -14.46
CA GLY A 210 -10.30 11.84 -13.40
C GLY A 210 -9.92 13.22 -13.95
N LYS A 211 -10.42 14.27 -13.32
CA LYS A 211 -10.21 15.66 -13.75
C LYS A 211 -9.29 16.44 -12.82
N SER A 212 -9.00 15.88 -11.65
CA SER A 212 -8.12 16.48 -10.66
C SER A 212 -6.90 15.59 -10.38
N GLN A 213 -6.31 15.05 -11.44
CA GLN A 213 -5.19 14.11 -11.35
C GLN A 213 -3.86 14.80 -11.02
N SER A 214 -2.97 14.08 -10.32
CA SER A 214 -1.57 14.42 -10.02
C SER A 214 -0.62 13.47 -10.76
N PRO A 215 0.66 13.88 -10.95
CA PRO A 215 1.27 15.18 -10.59
C PRO A 215 0.95 16.30 -11.58
N LEU A 216 1.39 17.54 -11.26
CA LEU A 216 1.21 18.70 -12.14
C LEU A 216 2.56 19.32 -12.59
N ASN A 217 2.51 19.97 -13.75
CA ASN A 217 3.51 20.97 -14.10
C ASN A 217 3.09 22.31 -13.44
N ILE A 218 3.80 22.71 -12.40
CA ILE A 218 3.55 23.92 -11.62
C ILE A 218 4.09 25.12 -12.38
N LYS A 219 3.16 25.90 -12.96
CA LYS A 219 3.44 27.09 -13.76
C LYS A 219 2.39 28.16 -13.47
N GLY A 220 2.83 29.41 -13.32
CA GLY A 220 1.92 30.53 -13.09
C GLY A 220 0.94 30.82 -14.24
N PRO A 221 -0.07 31.68 -13.99
CA PRO A 221 -0.18 32.54 -12.81
C PRO A 221 -0.63 31.79 -11.54
N PHE A 222 -0.21 32.29 -10.36
CA PHE A 222 -0.55 31.72 -9.05
C PHE A 222 -1.49 32.65 -8.29
N GLU A 223 -2.45 32.07 -7.55
CA GLU A 223 -3.25 32.80 -6.58
C GLU A 223 -2.63 32.72 -5.19
N LYS A 224 -2.65 33.84 -4.45
CA LYS A 224 -2.09 33.88 -3.09
C LYS A 224 -3.07 33.32 -2.07
N VAL A 225 -2.53 32.52 -1.14
CA VAL A 225 -3.24 32.05 0.06
C VAL A 225 -2.52 32.52 1.32
N ARG A 226 -3.29 32.63 2.43
CA ARG A 226 -2.78 33.14 3.70
C ARG A 226 -2.83 32.11 4.82
N PHE A 227 -2.88 30.83 4.51
CA PHE A 227 -2.82 29.78 5.51
C PHE A 227 -1.40 29.20 5.63
N SER A 228 -1.14 28.58 6.76
CA SER A 228 0.15 27.99 7.08
C SER A 228 0.13 26.48 6.92
N VAL A 229 1.31 25.92 6.61
CA VAL A 229 1.59 24.49 6.61
C VAL A 229 2.77 24.28 7.56
N VAL A 230 2.53 23.64 8.69
CA VAL A 230 3.50 23.52 9.78
C VAL A 230 3.73 22.04 10.13
N PRO A 231 4.86 21.45 9.71
CA PRO A 231 5.24 20.10 10.13
C PRO A 231 5.61 20.07 11.63
N ASP A 232 5.15 19.03 12.31
CA ASP A 232 5.52 18.68 13.69
C ASP A 232 5.89 17.20 13.69
N TYR A 233 7.06 16.87 13.08
CA TYR A 233 7.55 15.51 12.96
C TYR A 233 8.46 15.17 14.14
N LYS A 234 8.32 13.96 14.65
CA LYS A 234 9.06 13.42 15.78
C LYS A 234 10.02 12.33 15.34
N PRO A 235 11.17 12.18 15.97
CA PRO A 235 12.00 11.01 15.79
C PRO A 235 11.22 9.75 16.18
N GLY A 236 11.38 8.70 15.38
CA GLY A 236 10.77 7.39 15.64
C GLY A 236 11.64 6.26 15.09
N PRO A 237 11.34 5.00 15.42
CA PRO A 237 12.06 3.86 14.86
C PRO A 237 11.97 3.87 13.33
N LEU A 238 13.11 3.62 12.68
CA LEU A 238 13.15 3.52 11.22
C LEU A 238 12.44 2.24 10.78
N LYS A 239 11.48 2.39 9.87
CA LYS A 239 10.72 1.30 9.24
C LYS A 239 10.71 1.53 7.74
N ILE A 240 11.57 0.85 7.01
CA ILE A 240 11.85 1.10 5.60
C ILE A 240 11.63 -0.16 4.76
N LEU A 241 11.05 -0.02 3.58
CA LEU A 241 10.83 -1.13 2.65
C LEU A 241 11.02 -0.67 1.20
N ASN A 242 11.33 -1.63 0.36
CA ASN A 242 11.13 -1.54 -1.07
C ASN A 242 9.84 -2.29 -1.39
N ASN A 243 8.81 -1.59 -1.84
CA ASN A 243 7.48 -2.17 -2.10
C ASN A 243 7.27 -2.56 -3.58
N GLY A 244 8.36 -2.67 -4.36
CA GLY A 244 8.34 -2.96 -5.79
C GLY A 244 8.19 -1.70 -6.66
N HIS A 245 7.69 -0.58 -6.11
CA HIS A 245 7.43 0.65 -6.85
C HIS A 245 8.27 1.83 -6.35
N THR A 246 8.70 1.81 -5.10
CA THR A 246 9.51 2.86 -4.48
C THR A 246 10.19 2.35 -3.21
N ILE A 247 11.11 3.15 -2.67
CA ILE A 247 11.54 3.04 -1.26
C ILE A 247 10.58 3.87 -0.43
N GLN A 248 9.93 3.23 0.54
CA GLN A 248 8.96 3.81 1.45
C GLN A 248 9.41 3.69 2.89
N VAL A 249 9.17 4.72 3.69
CA VAL A 249 9.39 4.73 5.13
C VAL A 249 8.04 4.90 5.82
N ASN A 250 7.63 3.90 6.58
CA ASN A 250 6.43 3.95 7.41
C ASN A 250 6.73 4.69 8.72
N VAL A 251 5.84 5.58 9.12
CA VAL A 251 6.05 6.43 10.29
C VAL A 251 5.11 6.01 11.41
N VAL A 252 5.66 5.81 12.60
CA VAL A 252 4.85 5.51 13.78
C VAL A 252 4.00 6.73 14.18
N PRO A 253 2.82 6.53 14.81
CA PRO A 253 1.97 7.63 15.25
C PRO A 253 2.71 8.67 16.11
N GLY A 254 2.35 9.96 15.95
CA GLY A 254 2.92 11.07 16.71
C GLY A 254 3.49 12.20 15.85
N SER A 255 3.91 11.90 14.62
CA SER A 255 4.31 12.91 13.62
C SER A 255 3.09 13.41 12.87
N LYS A 256 2.98 14.73 12.68
CA LYS A 256 1.83 15.33 11.97
C LYS A 256 2.22 16.61 11.24
N ILE A 257 1.34 17.04 10.34
CA ILE A 257 1.38 18.37 9.74
C ILE A 257 0.10 19.11 10.12
N ARG A 258 0.22 20.42 10.39
CA ARG A 258 -0.94 21.28 10.58
C ARG A 258 -1.14 22.14 9.35
N ILE A 259 -2.32 22.04 8.76
CA ILE A 259 -2.72 22.80 7.58
C ILE A 259 -3.88 23.69 8.01
N ASP A 260 -3.66 25.00 8.07
CA ASP A 260 -4.64 25.97 8.57
C ASP A 260 -5.23 25.55 9.92
N GLY A 261 -4.37 25.10 10.85
CA GLY A 261 -4.75 24.63 12.19
C GLY A 261 -5.27 23.18 12.25
N LYS A 262 -5.71 22.59 11.15
CA LYS A 262 -6.16 21.18 11.13
C LYS A 262 -4.96 20.25 11.13
N ALA A 263 -5.00 19.25 12.01
CA ALA A 263 -3.94 18.24 12.10
C ALA A 263 -4.18 17.09 11.08
N PHE A 264 -3.09 16.66 10.45
CA PHE A 264 -3.02 15.49 9.60
C PHE A 264 -1.84 14.63 10.07
N ASP A 265 -2.06 13.37 10.41
CA ASP A 265 -1.02 12.46 10.86
C ASP A 265 -0.17 12.00 9.68
N LEU A 266 1.17 12.00 9.85
CA LEU A 266 2.10 11.47 8.86
C LEU A 266 2.05 9.93 8.91
N LEU A 267 1.66 9.33 7.79
CA LEU A 267 1.54 7.87 7.66
C LEU A 267 2.86 7.26 7.17
N GLN A 268 3.41 7.83 6.11
CA GLN A 268 4.61 7.34 5.44
C GLN A 268 5.18 8.45 4.56
N PHE A 269 6.44 8.28 4.12
CA PHE A 269 7.00 9.05 3.03
C PHE A 269 7.75 8.13 2.06
N HIS A 270 7.83 8.53 0.80
CA HIS A 270 8.43 7.73 -0.27
C HIS A 270 9.04 8.63 -1.35
N PHE A 271 9.75 8.03 -2.29
CA PHE A 271 10.60 8.72 -3.24
C PHE A 271 10.21 8.44 -4.69
N HIS A 272 10.31 9.46 -5.55
CA HIS A 272 10.20 9.29 -7.00
C HIS A 272 11.41 9.88 -7.71
N ARG A 273 11.82 9.21 -8.79
CA ARG A 273 12.89 9.60 -9.68
C ARG A 273 12.44 9.48 -11.14
N PRO A 274 12.55 10.58 -11.94
CA PRO A 274 12.74 11.96 -11.50
C PRO A 274 11.61 12.45 -10.59
N SER A 275 11.58 13.75 -10.24
CA SER A 275 10.42 14.29 -9.53
C SER A 275 9.16 14.15 -10.38
N GLU A 276 8.05 13.84 -9.73
CA GLU A 276 6.74 13.77 -10.41
C GLU A 276 6.22 15.16 -10.75
N GLU A 277 6.37 16.12 -9.83
CA GLU A 277 6.04 17.52 -10.11
C GLU A 277 7.15 18.17 -10.95
N HIS A 278 6.72 18.92 -11.94
CA HIS A 278 7.59 19.79 -12.73
C HIS A 278 7.39 21.23 -12.31
N ILE A 279 8.48 21.99 -12.26
CA ILE A 279 8.45 23.46 -12.09
C ILE A 279 8.79 24.10 -13.43
N ASN A 280 7.84 24.85 -14.01
CA ASN A 280 8.00 25.47 -15.33
C ASN A 280 8.47 24.49 -16.42
N GLY A 281 7.92 23.26 -16.39
CA GLY A 281 8.19 22.20 -17.37
C GLY A 281 9.45 21.38 -17.09
N LYS A 282 10.17 21.62 -16.00
CA LYS A 282 11.41 20.91 -15.65
C LYS A 282 11.22 20.07 -14.40
N PRO A 283 11.52 18.75 -14.43
CA PRO A 283 11.60 17.94 -13.23
C PRO A 283 12.87 18.26 -12.43
N SER A 284 12.83 18.01 -11.13
CA SER A 284 14.00 17.92 -10.26
C SER A 284 14.59 16.50 -10.31
N ALA A 285 15.76 16.28 -9.72
CA ALA A 285 16.40 14.97 -9.69
C ALA A 285 15.52 13.90 -9.06
N MET A 286 14.85 14.24 -7.95
CA MET A 286 13.89 13.39 -7.25
C MET A 286 12.85 14.25 -6.51
N VAL A 287 11.82 13.61 -5.96
CA VAL A 287 10.89 14.20 -4.99
C VAL A 287 10.65 13.24 -3.84
N ILE A 288 10.42 13.77 -2.65
CA ILE A 288 9.92 13.05 -1.49
C ILE A 288 8.46 13.44 -1.30
N HIS A 289 7.54 12.48 -1.26
CA HIS A 289 6.15 12.68 -0.90
C HIS A 289 5.91 12.23 0.54
N PHE A 290 5.58 13.15 1.43
CA PHE A 290 5.13 12.87 2.79
C PHE A 290 3.61 12.79 2.78
N VAL A 291 3.07 11.61 3.00
CA VAL A 291 1.63 11.33 2.92
C VAL A 291 1.00 11.40 4.30
N HIS A 292 -0.01 12.24 4.42
CA HIS A 292 -0.71 12.50 5.66
C HIS A 292 -2.21 12.23 5.52
N LYS A 293 -2.85 11.92 6.64
CA LYS A 293 -4.28 11.69 6.73
C LYS A 293 -4.83 12.32 8.00
N ASN A 294 -5.99 12.99 7.92
CA ASN A 294 -6.68 13.48 9.09
C ASN A 294 -7.75 12.50 9.59
N GLU A 295 -8.37 12.81 10.71
CA GLU A 295 -9.44 11.99 11.31
C GLU A 295 -10.68 11.84 10.41
N ALA A 296 -10.94 12.81 9.53
CA ALA A 296 -12.02 12.75 8.54
C ALA A 296 -11.65 11.94 7.28
N GLY A 297 -10.44 11.34 7.24
CA GLY A 297 -9.97 10.56 6.09
C GLY A 297 -9.42 11.40 4.94
N GLU A 298 -9.38 12.74 5.04
CA GLU A 298 -8.79 13.61 4.01
C GLU A 298 -7.29 13.37 3.92
N LEU A 299 -6.76 13.32 2.69
CA LEU A 299 -5.34 13.13 2.43
C LEU A 299 -4.66 14.46 2.10
N ALA A 300 -3.43 14.62 2.58
CA ALA A 300 -2.54 15.70 2.22
C ALA A 300 -1.13 15.18 1.94
N VAL A 301 -0.50 15.68 0.90
CA VAL A 301 0.87 15.37 0.51
C VAL A 301 1.72 16.61 0.60
N LEU A 302 2.81 16.55 1.38
CA LEU A 302 3.88 17.54 1.34
C LEU A 302 4.97 17.01 0.42
N GLY A 303 5.25 17.70 -0.68
CA GLY A 303 6.29 17.35 -1.64
C GLY A 303 7.55 18.18 -1.40
N VAL A 304 8.69 17.50 -1.28
CA VAL A 304 10.02 18.12 -1.18
C VAL A 304 10.83 17.74 -2.40
N LEU A 305 11.08 18.71 -3.27
CA LEU A 305 11.90 18.53 -4.46
C LEU A 305 13.37 18.40 -4.10
N LEU A 306 14.06 17.44 -4.71
CA LEU A 306 15.48 17.20 -4.52
C LEU A 306 16.26 17.63 -5.76
N GLN A 307 17.25 18.50 -5.58
CA GLN A 307 18.16 18.94 -6.65
C GLN A 307 19.55 18.33 -6.47
N GLU A 308 20.22 18.03 -7.56
CA GLU A 308 21.62 17.58 -7.48
C GLU A 308 22.51 18.65 -6.81
N GLY A 309 23.31 18.20 -5.85
CA GLY A 309 24.18 19.05 -5.06
C GLY A 309 25.00 18.24 -4.05
N ASN A 310 25.15 18.77 -2.84
CA ASN A 310 25.86 18.08 -1.77
C ASN A 310 25.11 16.83 -1.27
N GLU A 311 25.86 15.88 -0.70
CA GLU A 311 25.31 14.70 -0.02
C GLU A 311 24.30 15.11 1.05
N ASN A 312 23.15 14.43 1.08
CA ASN A 312 22.13 14.62 2.11
C ASN A 312 22.32 13.58 3.22
N PRO A 313 22.61 13.98 4.47
CA PRO A 313 22.84 13.03 5.58
C PRO A 313 21.60 12.20 5.91
N GLY A 314 20.40 12.76 5.81
CA GLY A 314 19.15 12.05 6.05
C GLY A 314 18.94 10.93 5.02
N ILE A 315 19.11 11.25 3.72
CA ILE A 315 19.01 10.25 2.64
C ILE A 315 20.13 9.22 2.75
N LYS A 316 21.35 9.59 3.14
CA LYS A 316 22.44 8.65 3.39
C LYS A 316 22.03 7.61 4.43
N THR A 317 21.45 8.05 5.55
CA THR A 317 20.94 7.14 6.59
C THR A 317 19.89 6.19 6.02
N LEU A 318 18.92 6.71 5.26
CA LEU A 318 17.86 5.87 4.68
C LEU A 318 18.42 4.84 3.69
N TRP A 319 19.31 5.25 2.78
CA TRP A 319 19.91 4.34 1.78
C TRP A 319 20.77 3.24 2.41
N SER A 320 21.34 3.50 3.59
CA SER A 320 22.11 2.47 4.31
C SER A 320 21.25 1.29 4.78
N TYR A 321 19.91 1.48 4.87
CA TYR A 321 18.96 0.46 5.33
C TYR A 321 17.91 0.10 4.27
N ALA A 322 17.87 0.82 3.15
CA ALA A 322 16.88 0.57 2.10
C ALA A 322 17.12 -0.79 1.43
N PRO A 323 16.11 -1.68 1.38
CA PRO A 323 16.24 -2.95 0.68
C PRO A 323 16.46 -2.72 -0.83
N PRO A 324 17.45 -3.38 -1.45
CA PRO A 324 17.73 -3.20 -2.89
C PRO A 324 16.66 -3.84 -3.79
N LYS A 325 15.84 -4.73 -3.25
CA LYS A 325 14.75 -5.44 -3.95
C LYS A 325 13.47 -5.37 -3.13
N GLU A 326 12.34 -5.57 -3.81
CA GLU A 326 11.05 -5.72 -3.17
C GLU A 326 11.09 -6.77 -2.07
N GLY A 327 10.47 -6.46 -0.93
CA GLY A 327 10.47 -7.34 0.22
C GLY A 327 9.80 -6.74 1.44
N PRO A 328 9.81 -7.46 2.56
CA PRO A 328 9.20 -7.01 3.80
C PRO A 328 9.87 -5.75 4.36
N GLU A 329 9.16 -5.05 5.24
CA GLU A 329 9.66 -3.90 5.98
C GLU A 329 10.89 -4.29 6.81
N VAL A 330 11.95 -3.51 6.69
CA VAL A 330 13.15 -3.59 7.54
C VAL A 330 13.02 -2.56 8.65
N ALA A 331 13.14 -3.02 9.89
CA ALA A 331 13.14 -2.19 11.08
C ALA A 331 14.43 -2.47 11.87
N PRO A 332 15.54 -1.76 11.59
CA PRO A 332 16.80 -2.01 12.26
C PRO A 332 16.71 -1.62 13.74
N ASP A 333 17.28 -2.47 14.61
CA ASP A 333 17.29 -2.23 16.05
C ASP A 333 18.04 -0.94 16.40
N ASN A 334 17.46 -0.14 17.29
CA ASN A 334 18.05 1.09 17.82
C ASN A 334 18.36 2.19 16.78
N VAL A 335 17.75 2.14 15.60
CA VAL A 335 17.86 3.19 14.59
C VAL A 335 16.62 4.04 14.60
N ALA A 336 16.76 5.29 15.01
CA ALA A 336 15.70 6.29 14.95
C ALA A 336 15.93 7.23 13.76
N PHE A 337 14.83 7.65 13.13
CA PHE A 337 14.86 8.63 12.05
C PHE A 337 13.84 9.75 12.33
N ASN A 338 14.26 10.99 12.11
CA ASN A 338 13.37 12.14 12.18
C ASN A 338 13.06 12.61 10.75
N PRO A 339 11.80 12.51 10.28
CA PRO A 339 11.42 12.97 8.95
C PRO A 339 11.71 14.46 8.70
N SER A 340 11.82 15.29 9.76
CA SER A 340 12.21 16.71 9.63
C SER A 340 13.60 16.91 9.04
N ASN A 341 14.49 15.89 9.12
CA ASN A 341 15.84 15.96 8.54
C ASN A 341 15.83 16.05 7.00
N LEU A 342 14.69 15.82 6.37
CA LEU A 342 14.50 15.89 4.91
C LEU A 342 13.78 17.18 4.48
N LEU A 343 13.42 18.06 5.39
CA LEU A 343 12.72 19.29 5.09
C LEU A 343 13.71 20.47 4.85
N PRO A 344 13.40 21.38 3.93
CA PRO A 344 14.13 22.65 3.84
C PRO A 344 13.78 23.56 5.03
N ARG A 345 14.52 24.65 5.20
CA ARG A 345 14.25 25.63 6.25
C ARG A 345 13.01 26.48 5.96
N GLU A 346 12.89 26.92 4.71
CA GLU A 346 11.75 27.71 4.25
C GLU A 346 10.59 26.79 3.87
N MET A 347 9.41 27.13 4.38
CA MET A 347 8.19 26.36 4.18
C MET A 347 7.20 27.03 3.22
N GLU A 348 7.71 27.89 2.32
CA GLU A 348 6.91 28.43 1.23
C GLU A 348 6.53 27.30 0.26
N PHE A 349 5.29 27.34 -0.24
CA PHE A 349 4.76 26.24 -1.04
C PHE A 349 3.94 26.69 -2.24
N PHE A 350 3.78 25.78 -3.19
CA PHE A 350 2.68 25.76 -4.14
C PHE A 350 1.63 24.76 -3.65
N HIS A 351 0.35 25.10 -3.82
CA HIS A 351 -0.76 24.24 -3.42
C HIS A 351 -1.73 24.03 -4.58
N TYR A 352 -2.22 22.77 -4.69
CA TYR A 352 -3.30 22.41 -5.61
C TYR A 352 -4.04 21.18 -5.09
N ASP A 353 -5.30 21.04 -5.51
CA ASP A 353 -6.07 19.81 -5.27
C ASP A 353 -5.78 18.80 -6.38
N GLY A 354 -5.43 17.59 -6.00
CA GLY A 354 -4.95 16.55 -6.88
C GLY A 354 -5.46 15.15 -6.51
N SER A 355 -4.66 14.15 -6.84
CA SER A 355 -4.95 12.73 -6.63
C SER A 355 -3.75 11.98 -6.08
N LEU A 356 -3.92 10.73 -5.66
CA LEU A 356 -2.80 9.80 -5.58
C LEU A 356 -2.14 9.70 -6.96
N THR A 357 -0.81 9.63 -6.99
CA THR A 357 -0.02 9.53 -8.23
C THR A 357 0.16 8.09 -8.70
N THR A 358 -0.36 7.12 -7.94
CA THR A 358 -0.38 5.70 -8.27
C THR A 358 -1.82 5.18 -8.29
N PRO A 359 -2.12 4.09 -8.99
CA PRO A 359 -3.42 3.43 -8.91
C PRO A 359 -3.90 3.20 -7.47
N PRO A 360 -5.18 3.45 -7.18
CA PRO A 360 -6.29 3.75 -8.09
C PRO A 360 -6.47 5.24 -8.44
N CYS A 361 -5.49 6.12 -8.22
CA CYS A 361 -5.48 7.55 -8.56
C CYS A 361 -6.61 8.37 -7.92
N THR A 362 -7.01 7.99 -6.70
CA THR A 362 -8.10 8.62 -5.95
C THR A 362 -7.89 10.12 -5.83
N GLU A 363 -8.89 10.90 -6.21
CA GLU A 363 -8.87 12.37 -6.18
C GLU A 363 -9.15 12.93 -4.77
N LYS A 364 -9.20 14.26 -4.64
CA LYS A 364 -9.37 15.00 -3.38
C LYS A 364 -8.15 14.93 -2.44
N VAL A 365 -6.96 14.78 -2.98
CA VAL A 365 -5.69 14.88 -2.23
C VAL A 365 -5.17 16.30 -2.30
N LYS A 366 -4.84 16.91 -1.16
CA LYS A 366 -4.25 18.24 -1.07
C LYS A 366 -2.74 18.16 -1.24
N PHE A 367 -2.19 18.76 -2.28
CA PHE A 367 -0.75 18.83 -2.51
C PHE A 367 -0.17 20.17 -2.05
N PHE A 368 0.96 20.09 -1.33
CA PHE A 368 1.78 21.22 -0.92
C PHE A 368 3.21 20.93 -1.37
N ILE A 369 3.66 21.58 -2.44
CA ILE A 369 5.01 21.37 -2.98
C ILE A 369 5.89 22.52 -2.52
N LEU A 370 6.90 22.22 -1.72
CA LEU A 370 7.80 23.23 -1.19
C LEU A 370 8.60 23.87 -2.30
N LYS A 371 8.74 25.22 -2.25
CA LYS A 371 9.50 25.98 -3.25
C LYS A 371 11.00 25.78 -3.09
N SER A 372 11.46 25.72 -1.83
CA SER A 372 12.86 25.47 -1.51
C SER A 372 13.19 24.00 -1.71
N GLN A 373 14.19 23.73 -2.54
CA GLN A 373 14.67 22.39 -2.83
C GLN A 373 15.73 21.96 -1.82
N VAL A 374 15.85 20.67 -1.59
CA VAL A 374 16.87 20.05 -0.75
C VAL A 374 17.93 19.41 -1.63
N ASN A 375 19.19 19.48 -1.25
CA ASN A 375 20.27 18.84 -2.01
C ASN A 375 20.27 17.32 -1.83
N ILE A 376 20.64 16.64 -2.91
CA ILE A 376 20.95 15.20 -2.95
C ILE A 376 22.17 15.01 -3.85
N SER A 377 23.13 14.16 -3.47
CA SER A 377 24.28 13.92 -4.35
C SER A 377 23.91 13.05 -5.53
N LYS A 378 24.68 13.16 -6.61
CA LYS A 378 24.52 12.33 -7.81
C LYS A 378 24.64 10.83 -7.48
N GLU A 379 25.54 10.49 -6.55
CA GLU A 379 25.74 9.12 -6.06
C GLU A 379 24.48 8.62 -5.35
N GLN A 380 23.89 9.45 -4.48
CA GLN A 380 22.64 9.09 -3.80
C GLN A 380 21.47 8.92 -4.77
N VAL A 381 21.37 9.76 -5.81
CA VAL A 381 20.36 9.55 -6.88
C VAL A 381 20.60 8.24 -7.60
N THR A 382 21.87 7.86 -7.83
CA THR A 382 22.21 6.62 -8.53
C THR A 382 21.98 5.37 -7.67
N GLN A 383 22.13 5.50 -6.35
CA GLN A 383 21.85 4.41 -5.37
C GLN A 383 20.36 4.07 -5.26
N PHE A 384 19.47 5.00 -5.63
CA PHE A 384 18.04 4.71 -5.63
C PHE A 384 17.72 3.59 -6.64
N PRO A 385 17.04 2.51 -6.23
CA PRO A 385 16.94 1.28 -7.04
C PRO A 385 16.09 1.44 -8.30
N PHE A 386 15.24 2.48 -8.37
CA PHE A 386 14.38 2.72 -9.51
C PHE A 386 14.99 3.80 -10.42
N LYS A 387 15.19 3.47 -11.70
CA LYS A 387 15.67 4.44 -12.70
C LYS A 387 14.59 5.45 -13.05
N MET A 388 13.34 4.99 -13.07
CA MET A 388 12.15 5.78 -13.34
C MET A 388 10.97 5.17 -12.58
N ASN A 389 10.35 5.97 -11.69
CA ASN A 389 9.14 5.60 -10.98
C ASN A 389 8.25 6.84 -10.77
N ALA A 390 8.12 7.64 -11.82
CA ALA A 390 7.35 8.87 -11.81
C ALA A 390 6.20 8.78 -12.82
N ARG A 391 4.98 9.09 -12.37
CA ARG A 391 3.84 9.26 -13.27
C ARG A 391 4.04 10.52 -14.12
N PRO A 392 3.73 10.52 -15.43
CA PRO A 392 3.73 11.73 -16.23
C PRO A 392 2.83 12.83 -15.68
N VAL A 393 3.21 14.10 -15.91
CA VAL A 393 2.40 15.24 -15.50
C VAL A 393 1.01 15.21 -16.13
N GLN A 394 0.00 15.56 -15.35
CA GLN A 394 -1.41 15.49 -15.71
C GLN A 394 -1.95 16.87 -16.14
N PRO A 395 -3.00 16.91 -16.94
CA PRO A 395 -3.63 18.17 -17.33
C PRO A 395 -4.15 18.97 -16.14
N LEU A 396 -3.96 20.27 -16.16
CA LEU A 396 -4.44 21.18 -15.10
C LEU A 396 -5.98 21.20 -14.99
N ASN A 397 -6.70 21.00 -16.10
CA ASN A 397 -8.18 20.92 -16.15
C ASN A 397 -8.87 22.09 -15.44
N LYS A 398 -8.44 23.33 -15.70
CA LYS A 398 -8.97 24.58 -15.10
C LYS A 398 -8.78 24.70 -13.58
N ARG A 399 -8.04 23.78 -12.93
CA ARG A 399 -7.64 23.96 -11.53
C ARG A 399 -6.75 25.17 -11.38
N LYS A 400 -6.79 25.77 -10.20
CA LYS A 400 -5.90 26.85 -9.81
C LYS A 400 -4.72 26.30 -9.05
N ILE A 401 -3.58 26.94 -9.20
CA ILE A 401 -2.40 26.69 -8.36
C ILE A 401 -2.24 27.88 -7.45
N PHE A 402 -2.12 27.62 -6.17
CA PHE A 402 -2.00 28.63 -5.12
C PHE A 402 -0.56 28.69 -4.63
N THR A 403 -0.20 29.79 -3.96
CA THR A 403 1.08 29.98 -3.28
C THR A 403 0.91 30.86 -2.05
N ASN A 404 1.68 30.62 -1.00
CA ASN A 404 1.81 31.52 0.14
C ASN A 404 2.88 32.57 -0.07
#